data_132d70be669f8b8fd0714fe3d7b7123a
#
_entry.id   132d70be669f8b8fd0714fe3d7b7123a
#
_cell.length_a   1.000
_cell.length_b   1.000
_cell.length_c   1.000
_cell.angle_alpha   90.00
_cell.angle_beta   90.00
_cell.angle_gamma   90.00
#
_symmetry.space_group_name_H-M   'P 1'
#
loop_
_entity.id
_entity.type
_entity.pdbx_description
1 polymer ?
#
loop_
_entity_poly.entity_id
_entity_poly.type
_entity_poly.pdbx_seq_one_letter_code
_entity_poly.pdbx_strand_id
1 'polypeptide(L)'
;MGYRVDFDKMNDILAAWSEEYHIFAPAWDQRKKKVRYREIKTIGQIVLDRQSDFSPKEAYYPVSQTMFYFTDTDVTESELADDKGVLIFARPCDINGMARLDCIFMENGGHADYFYARLREKVKVVMLECRESFEHCFCVSMGTNKTDKYDAAVRITEHEVLAEVRDEKLGAAFSFVSASSCDFTPEFVQENQKKLHIPKITDRSMLKPISDLEYWNQFDEKCMSCGGCNTVCGTCSCFDTVDVIYQEGSRSGERRR
;
A
#
# COMPACT_ATOMS: atom_id res chain seq x y z
N MET A 1 -6.50 -22.01 -0.31
CA MET A 1 -6.21 -23.10 -1.28
C MET A 1 -4.99 -22.70 -2.10
N GLY A 2 -4.15 -23.70 -2.49
CA GLY A 2 -2.99 -23.47 -3.36
C GLY A 2 -3.30 -23.79 -4.82
N TYR A 3 -2.82 -22.93 -5.71
CA TYR A 3 -3.03 -23.01 -7.15
C TYR A 3 -1.73 -22.83 -7.90
N ARG A 4 -1.65 -23.49 -9.06
CA ARG A 4 -0.60 -23.32 -10.07
C ARG A 4 -1.26 -22.92 -11.37
N VAL A 5 -0.77 -21.88 -12.00
CA VAL A 5 -1.28 -21.36 -13.27
C VAL A 5 -0.10 -20.95 -14.17
N ASP A 6 -0.22 -21.18 -15.47
CA ASP A 6 0.76 -20.70 -16.44
C ASP A 6 0.87 -19.17 -16.39
N PHE A 7 2.05 -18.63 -16.62
CA PHE A 7 2.31 -17.18 -16.55
C PHE A 7 1.31 -16.37 -17.40
N ASP A 8 1.06 -16.78 -18.64
CA ASP A 8 0.15 -16.06 -19.52
C ASP A 8 -1.32 -16.13 -19.08
N LYS A 9 -1.75 -17.29 -18.55
CA LYS A 9 -3.10 -17.46 -18.02
C LYS A 9 -3.38 -16.63 -16.76
N MET A 10 -2.35 -16.19 -16.05
CA MET A 10 -2.53 -15.24 -14.96
C MET A 10 -3.13 -13.92 -15.43
N ASN A 11 -2.95 -13.55 -16.70
CA ASN A 11 -3.59 -12.35 -17.26
C ASN A 11 -5.11 -12.48 -17.36
N ASP A 12 -5.64 -13.70 -17.58
CA ASP A 12 -7.09 -13.93 -17.58
C ASP A 12 -7.66 -13.78 -16.14
N ILE A 13 -6.89 -14.17 -15.13
CA ILE A 13 -7.24 -13.95 -13.72
C ILE A 13 -7.23 -12.45 -13.40
N LEU A 14 -6.19 -11.72 -13.85
CA LEU A 14 -6.13 -10.26 -13.67
C LEU A 14 -7.29 -9.56 -14.39
N ALA A 15 -7.67 -10.02 -15.59
CA ALA A 15 -8.82 -9.49 -16.30
C ALA A 15 -10.12 -9.70 -15.52
N ALA A 16 -10.35 -10.91 -14.99
CA ALA A 16 -11.50 -11.19 -14.13
C ALA A 16 -11.53 -10.32 -12.87
N TRP A 17 -10.39 -10.17 -12.18
CA TRP A 17 -10.29 -9.30 -11.01
C TRP A 17 -10.50 -7.82 -11.35
N SER A 18 -10.12 -7.39 -12.56
CA SER A 18 -10.26 -5.99 -13.00
C SER A 18 -11.72 -5.55 -13.17
N GLU A 19 -12.67 -6.48 -13.23
CA GLU A 19 -14.11 -6.15 -13.24
C GLU A 19 -14.55 -5.53 -11.90
N GLU A 20 -13.97 -6.00 -10.79
CA GLU A 20 -14.31 -5.55 -9.42
C GLU A 20 -13.25 -4.64 -8.78
N TYR A 21 -12.01 -4.65 -9.27
CA TYR A 21 -10.88 -3.96 -8.64
C TYR A 21 -10.03 -3.16 -9.62
N HIS A 22 -9.52 -2.04 -9.15
CA HIS A 22 -8.32 -1.41 -9.71
C HIS A 22 -7.09 -2.15 -9.19
N ILE A 23 -6.26 -2.68 -10.08
CA ILE A 23 -5.15 -3.56 -9.71
C ILE A 23 -3.84 -2.78 -9.73
N PHE A 24 -3.23 -2.60 -8.56
CA PHE A 24 -1.97 -1.89 -8.39
C PHE A 24 -0.82 -2.84 -8.07
N ALA A 25 0.34 -2.60 -8.67
CA ALA A 25 1.57 -3.35 -8.40
C ALA A 25 2.80 -2.45 -8.58
N PRO A 26 3.96 -2.84 -8.03
CA PRO A 26 5.22 -2.18 -8.36
C PRO A 26 5.50 -2.35 -9.85
N ALA A 27 5.45 -1.25 -10.60
CA ALA A 27 5.63 -1.23 -12.05
C ALA A 27 6.53 -0.06 -12.48
N TRP A 28 7.14 -0.19 -13.66
CA TRP A 28 8.03 0.84 -14.19
C TRP A 28 7.26 2.08 -14.66
N ASP A 29 7.62 3.23 -14.14
CA ASP A 29 7.12 4.52 -14.60
C ASP A 29 8.09 5.13 -15.63
N GLN A 30 7.69 5.12 -16.90
CA GLN A 30 8.49 5.65 -18.00
C GLN A 30 8.81 7.13 -17.86
N ARG A 31 7.88 7.92 -17.29
CA ARG A 31 8.05 9.37 -17.13
C ARG A 31 9.04 9.72 -16.02
N LYS A 32 8.96 9.01 -14.91
CA LYS A 32 9.79 9.26 -13.73
C LYS A 32 11.07 8.43 -13.73
N LYS A 33 11.19 7.43 -14.63
CA LYS A 33 12.30 6.46 -14.68
C LYS A 33 12.54 5.78 -13.34
N LYS A 34 11.44 5.37 -12.69
CA LYS A 34 11.41 4.78 -11.35
C LYS A 34 10.38 3.66 -11.29
N VAL A 35 10.54 2.75 -10.33
CA VAL A 35 9.51 1.78 -9.97
C VAL A 35 8.60 2.41 -8.93
N ARG A 36 7.29 2.37 -9.19
CA ARG A 36 6.26 2.81 -8.24
C ARG A 36 5.01 1.98 -8.38
N TYR A 37 4.13 2.06 -7.41
CA TYR A 37 2.83 1.42 -7.50
C TYR A 37 1.97 2.11 -8.56
N ARG A 38 1.55 1.33 -9.56
CA ARG A 38 0.72 1.79 -10.67
C ARG A 38 -0.33 0.75 -11.00
N GLU A 39 -1.40 1.19 -11.59
CA GLU A 39 -2.39 0.29 -12.16
C GLU A 39 -1.77 -0.53 -13.29
N ILE A 40 -1.98 -1.85 -13.24
CA ILE A 40 -1.47 -2.83 -14.19
C ILE A 40 -2.61 -3.57 -14.88
N LYS A 41 -2.34 -4.09 -16.08
CA LYS A 41 -3.27 -4.93 -16.85
C LYS A 41 -2.73 -6.34 -17.09
N THR A 42 -1.43 -6.52 -16.95
CA THR A 42 -0.79 -7.81 -17.20
C THR A 42 0.23 -8.11 -16.11
N ILE A 43 0.42 -9.41 -15.84
CA ILE A 43 1.36 -9.88 -14.82
C ILE A 43 2.81 -9.47 -15.14
N GLY A 44 3.17 -9.42 -16.41
CA GLY A 44 4.51 -9.03 -16.86
C GLY A 44 4.88 -7.57 -16.61
N GLN A 45 3.94 -6.72 -16.19
CA GLN A 45 4.22 -5.34 -15.79
C GLN A 45 4.78 -5.26 -14.36
N ILE A 46 4.66 -6.32 -13.56
CA ILE A 46 5.13 -6.34 -12.17
C ILE A 46 6.66 -6.41 -12.13
N VAL A 47 7.28 -5.47 -11.45
CA VAL A 47 8.73 -5.43 -11.25
C VAL A 47 9.09 -6.18 -9.98
N LEU A 48 9.82 -7.28 -10.13
CA LEU A 48 10.21 -8.17 -9.04
C LEU A 48 11.69 -8.03 -8.65
N ASP A 49 12.55 -7.62 -9.58
CA ASP A 49 14.02 -7.58 -9.47
C ASP A 49 14.59 -6.42 -8.64
N ARG A 50 13.74 -5.52 -8.19
CA ARG A 50 14.14 -4.36 -7.36
C ARG A 50 13.02 -3.86 -6.47
N GLN A 51 13.36 -2.98 -5.52
CA GLN A 51 12.39 -2.29 -4.69
C GLN A 51 11.59 -1.25 -5.50
N SER A 52 10.36 -0.97 -5.03
CA SER A 52 9.65 0.22 -5.45
C SER A 52 10.27 1.46 -4.77
N ASP A 53 10.42 2.53 -5.52
CA ASP A 53 10.87 3.83 -4.99
C ASP A 53 9.77 4.53 -4.16
N PHE A 54 8.53 4.06 -4.27
CA PHE A 54 7.35 4.58 -3.56
C PHE A 54 6.57 3.46 -2.91
N SER A 55 5.93 3.76 -1.79
CA SER A 55 5.03 2.80 -1.13
C SER A 55 3.70 2.63 -1.89
N PRO A 56 2.93 1.57 -1.61
CA PRO A 56 1.58 1.40 -2.16
C PRO A 56 0.56 2.42 -1.63
N LYS A 57 0.95 3.30 -0.73
CA LYS A 57 0.08 4.19 0.02
C LYS A 57 -0.86 5.00 -0.87
N GLU A 58 -0.37 5.53 -1.99
CA GLU A 58 -1.17 6.34 -2.91
C GLU A 58 -2.41 5.61 -3.47
N ALA A 59 -2.38 4.27 -3.52
CA ALA A 59 -3.50 3.48 -4.03
C ALA A 59 -4.70 3.43 -3.09
N TYR A 60 -4.49 3.60 -1.77
CA TYR A 60 -5.55 3.51 -0.75
C TYR A 60 -5.58 4.68 0.23
N TYR A 61 -4.59 5.55 0.19
CA TYR A 61 -4.49 6.78 0.95
C TYR A 61 -3.99 7.88 0.02
N PRO A 62 -4.89 8.50 -0.77
CA PRO A 62 -4.51 9.43 -1.82
C PRO A 62 -3.82 10.69 -1.27
N VAL A 63 -2.96 11.29 -2.08
CA VAL A 63 -2.22 12.52 -1.74
C VAL A 63 -3.16 13.69 -1.47
N SER A 64 -4.32 13.69 -2.12
CA SER A 64 -5.37 14.68 -1.87
C SER A 64 -6.74 14.01 -2.01
N GLN A 65 -7.62 14.29 -1.05
CA GLN A 65 -8.97 13.75 -1.01
C GLN A 65 -9.94 14.83 -0.55
N THR A 66 -10.99 15.09 -1.34
CA THR A 66 -12.12 15.90 -0.88
C THR A 66 -12.89 15.10 0.16
N MET A 67 -13.03 15.66 1.34
CA MET A 67 -13.76 15.05 2.45
C MET A 67 -15.25 15.34 2.32
N PHE A 68 -15.60 16.61 2.15
CA PHE A 68 -16.97 17.09 1.99
C PHE A 68 -17.01 18.42 1.24
N TYR A 69 -18.16 18.69 0.70
CA TYR A 69 -18.53 19.99 0.13
C TYR A 69 -19.39 20.74 1.12
N PHE A 70 -19.33 22.05 1.08
CA PHE A 70 -20.16 22.89 1.95
C PHE A 70 -20.78 24.06 1.18
N THR A 71 -21.91 24.52 1.72
CA THR A 71 -22.57 25.78 1.40
C THR A 71 -22.66 26.60 2.69
N ASP A 72 -23.30 27.74 2.66
CA ASP A 72 -23.49 28.58 3.87
C ASP A 72 -24.37 27.88 4.91
N THR A 73 -25.19 26.90 4.50
CA THR A 73 -26.21 26.25 5.35
C THR A 73 -26.03 24.73 5.46
N ASP A 74 -25.35 24.09 4.49
CA ASP A 74 -25.33 22.64 4.38
C ASP A 74 -23.93 22.10 4.14
N VAL A 75 -23.73 20.84 4.57
CA VAL A 75 -22.53 20.03 4.30
C VAL A 75 -22.93 18.73 3.61
N THR A 76 -22.29 18.43 2.49
CA THR A 76 -22.53 17.21 1.72
C THR A 76 -21.23 16.42 1.61
N GLU A 77 -21.27 15.14 2.00
CA GLU A 77 -20.13 14.25 1.88
C GLU A 77 -19.68 14.08 0.41
N SER A 78 -18.38 13.94 0.19
CA SER A 78 -17.85 13.61 -1.13
C SER A 78 -18.11 12.14 -1.45
N GLU A 79 -18.56 11.86 -2.66
CA GLU A 79 -18.68 10.51 -3.17
C GLU A 79 -17.29 9.93 -3.51
N LEU A 80 -17.17 8.62 -3.48
CA LEU A 80 -15.99 7.94 -4.03
C LEU A 80 -16.00 8.05 -5.55
N ALA A 81 -14.83 8.04 -6.16
CA ALA A 81 -14.67 8.21 -7.61
C ALA A 81 -15.39 7.12 -8.41
N ASP A 82 -15.40 5.90 -7.88
CA ASP A 82 -16.18 4.78 -8.41
C ASP A 82 -16.47 3.74 -7.31
N ASP A 83 -17.17 2.66 -7.68
CA ASP A 83 -17.55 1.58 -6.77
C ASP A 83 -16.53 0.47 -6.68
N LYS A 84 -15.53 0.43 -7.57
CA LYS A 84 -14.51 -0.62 -7.56
C LYS A 84 -13.66 -0.59 -6.30
N GLY A 85 -13.25 -1.77 -5.88
CA GLY A 85 -12.23 -1.93 -4.85
C GLY A 85 -10.83 -1.67 -5.40
N VAL A 86 -9.85 -1.80 -4.54
CA VAL A 86 -8.43 -1.71 -4.88
C VAL A 86 -7.74 -3.03 -4.52
N LEU A 87 -7.11 -3.66 -5.50
CA LEU A 87 -6.31 -4.86 -5.30
C LEU A 87 -4.83 -4.50 -5.42
N ILE A 88 -4.06 -4.71 -4.36
CA ILE A 88 -2.67 -4.29 -4.29
C ILE A 88 -1.74 -5.51 -4.21
N PHE A 89 -0.87 -5.65 -5.20
CA PHE A 89 0.25 -6.57 -5.13
C PHE A 89 1.38 -5.94 -4.33
N ALA A 90 1.62 -6.40 -3.10
CA ALA A 90 2.54 -5.77 -2.16
C ALA A 90 3.50 -6.78 -1.53
N ARG A 91 4.73 -6.35 -1.21
CA ARG A 91 5.68 -7.16 -0.44
C ARG A 91 5.31 -7.17 1.05
N PRO A 92 5.79 -8.15 1.84
CA PRO A 92 5.49 -8.23 3.27
C PRO A 92 5.77 -6.94 4.05
N CYS A 93 6.87 -6.24 3.74
CA CYS A 93 7.20 -4.97 4.40
C CYS A 93 6.21 -3.85 4.09
N ASP A 94 5.68 -3.79 2.86
CA ASP A 94 4.65 -2.83 2.47
C ASP A 94 3.32 -3.12 3.18
N ILE A 95 2.96 -4.41 3.27
CA ILE A 95 1.74 -4.85 3.98
C ILE A 95 1.82 -4.51 5.47
N ASN A 96 2.98 -4.71 6.10
CA ASN A 96 3.20 -4.30 7.48
C ASN A 96 3.17 -2.76 7.63
N GLY A 97 3.61 -2.01 6.61
CA GLY A 97 3.44 -0.56 6.54
C GLY A 97 1.97 -0.15 6.50
N MET A 98 1.14 -0.84 5.71
CA MET A 98 -0.32 -0.63 5.68
C MET A 98 -0.94 -0.91 7.06
N ALA A 99 -0.59 -2.03 7.70
CA ALA A 99 -1.07 -2.36 9.03
C ALA A 99 -0.68 -1.31 10.09
N ARG A 100 0.46 -0.61 9.91
CA ARG A 100 0.83 0.52 10.78
C ARG A 100 -0.10 1.71 10.61
N LEU A 101 -0.53 2.02 9.39
CA LEU A 101 -1.53 3.06 9.14
C LEU A 101 -2.91 2.65 9.67
N ASP A 102 -3.30 1.39 9.51
CA ASP A 102 -4.54 0.86 10.08
C ASP A 102 -4.58 1.09 11.61
N CYS A 103 -3.49 0.77 12.31
CA CYS A 103 -3.37 1.02 13.74
C CYS A 103 -3.54 2.51 14.11
N ILE A 104 -2.99 3.42 13.31
CA ILE A 104 -3.10 4.87 13.58
C ILE A 104 -4.49 5.39 13.27
N PHE A 105 -5.06 5.07 12.12
CA PHE A 105 -6.30 5.67 11.65
C PHE A 105 -7.56 4.95 12.15
N MET A 106 -7.47 3.67 12.46
CA MET A 106 -8.65 2.88 12.85
C MET A 106 -8.68 2.55 14.34
N GLU A 107 -7.52 2.44 15.01
CA GLU A 107 -7.45 1.95 16.40
C GLU A 107 -7.02 3.02 17.40
N ASN A 108 -6.31 4.08 16.96
CA ASN A 108 -5.77 5.10 17.83
C ASN A 108 -6.78 6.23 18.07
N GLY A 109 -7.07 6.52 19.34
CA GLY A 109 -7.94 7.63 19.73
C GLY A 109 -9.41 7.26 19.97
N GLY A 110 -9.76 5.98 19.95
CA GLY A 110 -11.08 5.46 20.30
C GLY A 110 -12.16 5.55 19.19
N HIS A 111 -11.86 6.22 18.07
CA HIS A 111 -12.72 6.29 16.89
C HIS A 111 -11.88 6.13 15.63
N ALA A 112 -12.40 5.31 14.68
CA ALA A 112 -11.80 5.18 13.38
C ALA A 112 -11.91 6.48 12.59
N ASP A 113 -10.87 6.83 11.83
CA ASP A 113 -10.95 7.89 10.82
C ASP A 113 -11.89 7.44 9.71
N TYR A 114 -13.03 8.11 9.58
CA TYR A 114 -14.08 7.73 8.64
C TYR A 114 -13.60 7.68 7.18
N PHE A 115 -12.84 8.67 6.75
CA PHE A 115 -12.39 8.78 5.35
C PHE A 115 -11.32 7.74 5.01
N TYR A 116 -10.46 7.40 5.97
CA TYR A 116 -9.51 6.30 5.80
C TYR A 116 -10.21 4.94 5.78
N ALA A 117 -11.07 4.66 6.76
CA ALA A 117 -11.78 3.40 6.88
C ALA A 117 -12.57 3.07 5.61
N ARG A 118 -13.33 4.04 5.07
CA ARG A 118 -14.13 3.92 3.86
C ARG A 118 -13.32 3.47 2.63
N LEU A 119 -12.09 3.97 2.48
CA LEU A 119 -11.20 3.54 1.41
C LEU A 119 -10.57 2.18 1.72
N ARG A 120 -10.11 2.01 2.97
CA ARG A 120 -9.38 0.81 3.40
C ARG A 120 -10.21 -0.47 3.35
N GLU A 121 -11.51 -0.39 3.62
CA GLU A 121 -12.46 -1.51 3.54
C GLU A 121 -12.59 -2.08 2.12
N LYS A 122 -12.34 -1.27 1.10
CA LYS A 122 -12.35 -1.69 -0.31
C LYS A 122 -11.02 -2.29 -0.79
N VAL A 123 -10.00 -2.36 0.07
CA VAL A 123 -8.66 -2.82 -0.31
C VAL A 123 -8.49 -4.30 -0.03
N LYS A 124 -8.06 -5.03 -1.07
CA LYS A 124 -7.57 -6.41 -1.01
C LYS A 124 -6.08 -6.46 -1.29
N VAL A 125 -5.41 -7.42 -0.71
CA VAL A 125 -3.95 -7.53 -0.78
C VAL A 125 -3.54 -8.87 -1.36
N VAL A 126 -2.78 -8.84 -2.46
CA VAL A 126 -2.04 -9.98 -2.99
C VAL A 126 -0.57 -9.84 -2.58
N MET A 127 -0.12 -10.68 -1.67
CA MET A 127 1.26 -10.65 -1.23
C MET A 127 2.20 -11.19 -2.32
N LEU A 128 3.13 -10.34 -2.76
CA LEU A 128 4.27 -10.76 -3.56
C LEU A 128 5.30 -11.44 -2.66
N GLU A 129 5.58 -12.70 -2.90
CA GLU A 129 6.64 -13.40 -2.20
C GLU A 129 7.97 -12.65 -2.32
N CYS A 130 8.72 -12.55 -1.23
CA CYS A 130 10.00 -11.85 -1.18
C CYS A 130 11.03 -12.75 -0.49
N ARG A 131 11.82 -13.47 -1.30
CA ARG A 131 12.83 -14.43 -0.82
C ARG A 131 14.23 -13.83 -0.73
N GLU A 132 14.49 -12.78 -1.50
CA GLU A 132 15.81 -12.15 -1.62
C GLU A 132 15.78 -10.71 -1.10
N SER A 133 16.92 -10.31 -0.55
CA SER A 133 17.12 -8.96 -0.02
C SER A 133 17.71 -8.04 -1.08
N PHE A 134 17.15 -6.86 -1.24
CA PHE A 134 17.74 -5.79 -2.05
C PHE A 134 18.74 -4.98 -1.22
N GLU A 135 19.54 -4.15 -1.90
CA GLU A 135 20.65 -3.39 -1.29
C GLU A 135 20.24 -2.55 -0.07
N HIS A 136 19.06 -1.95 -0.10
CA HIS A 136 18.58 -1.06 0.97
C HIS A 136 17.56 -1.70 1.91
N CYS A 137 17.34 -3.01 1.81
CA CYS A 137 16.42 -3.72 2.68
C CYS A 137 16.94 -3.82 4.11
N PHE A 138 16.04 -3.60 5.06
CA PHE A 138 16.27 -3.78 6.50
C PHE A 138 15.05 -4.38 7.22
N CYS A 139 14.12 -4.96 6.47
CA CYS A 139 12.86 -5.50 6.98
C CYS A 139 13.05 -6.60 8.04
N VAL A 140 14.13 -7.41 7.93
CA VAL A 140 14.44 -8.44 8.93
C VAL A 140 14.77 -7.80 10.29
N SER A 141 15.57 -6.72 10.30
CA SER A 141 15.87 -5.97 11.53
C SER A 141 14.62 -5.33 12.16
N MET A 142 13.63 -4.96 11.33
CA MET A 142 12.36 -4.38 11.78
C MET A 142 11.30 -5.44 12.13
N GLY A 143 11.54 -6.73 11.85
CA GLY A 143 10.55 -7.79 12.00
C GLY A 143 9.38 -7.68 11.01
N THR A 144 9.57 -6.99 9.87
CA THR A 144 8.55 -6.75 8.84
C THR A 144 8.77 -7.55 7.56
N ASN A 145 9.70 -8.49 7.57
CA ASN A 145 10.04 -9.36 6.44
C ASN A 145 8.99 -10.42 6.14
N LYS A 146 8.07 -10.67 7.06
CA LYS A 146 6.98 -11.66 6.93
C LYS A 146 5.67 -11.09 7.47
N THR A 147 4.56 -11.62 6.94
CA THR A 147 3.21 -11.24 7.36
C THR A 147 2.23 -12.36 7.02
N ASP A 148 1.10 -12.37 7.69
CA ASP A 148 -0.07 -13.21 7.40
C ASP A 148 -1.31 -12.38 6.98
N LYS A 149 -1.14 -11.06 6.87
CA LYS A 149 -2.21 -10.08 6.59
C LYS A 149 -2.40 -9.90 5.07
N TYR A 150 -2.84 -10.95 4.37
CA TYR A 150 -3.10 -10.91 2.94
C TYR A 150 -4.32 -11.77 2.56
N ASP A 151 -4.98 -11.41 1.46
CA ASP A 151 -6.11 -12.14 0.88
C ASP A 151 -5.64 -13.24 -0.07
N ALA A 152 -4.51 -13.03 -0.75
CA ALA A 152 -3.79 -14.03 -1.52
C ALA A 152 -2.28 -13.78 -1.44
N ALA A 153 -1.48 -14.82 -1.72
CA ALA A 153 -0.03 -14.72 -1.87
C ALA A 153 0.41 -15.37 -3.17
N VAL A 154 1.40 -14.80 -3.84
CA VAL A 154 1.89 -15.32 -5.13
C VAL A 154 3.41 -15.38 -5.18
N ARG A 155 3.90 -16.45 -5.83
CA ARG A 155 5.26 -16.59 -6.37
C ARG A 155 5.17 -16.52 -7.87
N ILE A 156 5.78 -15.52 -8.46
CA ILE A 156 5.81 -15.32 -9.92
C ILE A 156 7.17 -15.76 -10.43
N THR A 157 7.16 -16.68 -11.41
CA THR A 157 8.35 -17.14 -12.13
C THR A 157 8.22 -16.80 -13.61
N GLU A 158 9.20 -17.15 -14.43
CA GLU A 158 9.16 -16.90 -15.88
C GLU A 158 8.07 -17.70 -16.60
N HIS A 159 7.64 -18.84 -16.05
CA HIS A 159 6.75 -19.79 -16.72
C HIS A 159 5.41 -19.98 -16.01
N GLU A 160 5.37 -19.78 -14.70
CA GLU A 160 4.18 -20.07 -13.90
C GLU A 160 4.04 -19.11 -12.71
N VAL A 161 2.83 -19.05 -12.20
CA VAL A 161 2.48 -18.39 -10.95
C VAL A 161 1.95 -19.44 -9.99
N LEU A 162 2.56 -19.53 -8.81
CA LEU A 162 2.03 -20.28 -7.68
C LEU A 162 1.27 -19.32 -6.77
N ALA A 163 0.10 -19.70 -6.31
CA ALA A 163 -0.73 -18.85 -5.47
C ALA A 163 -1.28 -19.60 -4.27
N GLU A 164 -1.29 -18.97 -3.10
CA GLU A 164 -2.14 -19.31 -1.96
C GLU A 164 -3.29 -18.30 -1.92
N VAL A 165 -4.52 -18.74 -1.98
CA VAL A 165 -5.69 -17.85 -1.98
C VAL A 165 -6.55 -18.14 -0.77
N ARG A 166 -6.83 -17.11 0.02
CA ARG A 166 -7.63 -17.15 1.25
C ARG A 166 -8.99 -16.52 1.05
N ASP A 167 -9.07 -15.49 0.21
CA ASP A 167 -10.33 -14.81 -0.12
C ASP A 167 -11.10 -15.59 -1.19
N GLU A 168 -12.36 -15.92 -0.94
CA GLU A 168 -13.21 -16.73 -1.83
C GLU A 168 -13.47 -16.03 -3.17
N LYS A 169 -13.65 -14.71 -3.18
CA LYS A 169 -13.91 -13.96 -4.41
C LYS A 169 -12.68 -13.97 -5.32
N LEU A 170 -11.48 -13.76 -4.75
CA LEU A 170 -10.25 -13.87 -5.52
C LEU A 170 -10.02 -15.30 -6.02
N GLY A 171 -10.42 -16.30 -5.22
CA GLY A 171 -10.31 -17.73 -5.57
C GLY A 171 -11.16 -18.16 -6.75
N ALA A 172 -12.32 -17.55 -6.95
CA ALA A 172 -13.23 -17.88 -8.04
C ALA A 172 -12.57 -17.75 -9.42
N ALA A 173 -11.72 -16.76 -9.62
CA ALA A 173 -11.01 -16.53 -10.87
C ALA A 173 -10.04 -17.67 -11.23
N PHE A 174 -9.41 -18.30 -10.24
CA PHE A 174 -8.52 -19.46 -10.47
C PHE A 174 -9.30 -20.70 -10.95
N SER A 175 -10.51 -20.88 -10.44
CA SER A 175 -11.38 -21.97 -10.89
C SER A 175 -11.84 -21.75 -12.33
N PHE A 176 -12.10 -20.51 -12.72
CA PHE A 176 -12.51 -20.14 -14.08
C PHE A 176 -11.47 -20.50 -15.13
N VAL A 177 -10.17 -20.25 -14.86
CA VAL A 177 -9.07 -20.58 -15.79
C VAL A 177 -8.59 -22.03 -15.69
N SER A 178 -9.26 -22.87 -14.92
CA SER A 178 -8.89 -24.27 -14.67
C SER A 178 -7.47 -24.41 -14.14
N ALA A 179 -7.09 -23.57 -13.19
CA ALA A 179 -5.79 -23.66 -12.50
C ALA A 179 -5.64 -25.01 -11.80
N SER A 180 -4.46 -25.60 -11.84
CA SER A 180 -4.21 -26.87 -11.15
C SER A 180 -4.01 -26.61 -9.64
N SER A 181 -4.52 -27.52 -8.81
CA SER A 181 -4.25 -27.49 -7.37
C SER A 181 -2.79 -27.81 -7.11
N CYS A 182 -2.15 -27.10 -6.19
CA CYS A 182 -0.80 -27.39 -5.72
C CYS A 182 -0.66 -27.10 -4.24
N ASP A 183 0.39 -27.62 -3.65
CA ASP A 183 0.81 -27.25 -2.29
C ASP A 183 1.81 -26.09 -2.41
N PHE A 184 1.40 -24.90 -1.97
CA PHE A 184 2.23 -23.70 -2.01
C PHE A 184 2.20 -22.99 -0.66
N THR A 185 3.39 -22.73 -0.15
CA THR A 185 3.60 -21.92 1.06
C THR A 185 4.58 -20.80 0.73
N PRO A 186 4.23 -19.52 0.97
CA PRO A 186 5.13 -18.41 0.73
C PRO A 186 6.40 -18.48 1.57
N GLU A 187 7.52 -18.14 0.96
CA GLU A 187 8.80 -18.00 1.62
C GLU A 187 9.14 -16.53 1.85
N PHE A 188 9.95 -16.26 2.86
CA PHE A 188 10.30 -14.91 3.26
C PHE A 188 11.80 -14.76 3.38
N VAL A 189 12.33 -13.58 3.04
CA VAL A 189 13.72 -13.23 3.24
C VAL A 189 14.10 -13.40 4.72
N GLN A 190 15.23 -14.07 4.96
CA GLN A 190 15.70 -14.39 6.32
C GLN A 190 16.82 -13.44 6.79
N GLU A 191 17.53 -12.82 5.86
CA GLU A 191 18.65 -11.93 6.15
C GLU A 191 18.68 -10.74 5.19
N ASN A 192 19.02 -9.56 5.70
CA ASN A 192 19.26 -8.38 4.88
C ASN A 192 20.75 -8.03 4.86
N GLN A 193 21.19 -7.39 3.76
CA GLN A 193 22.55 -6.85 3.66
C GLN A 193 22.79 -5.74 4.69
N LYS A 194 21.77 -4.93 4.96
CA LYS A 194 21.81 -3.87 5.99
C LYS A 194 21.22 -4.40 7.29
N LYS A 195 22.02 -4.37 8.35
CA LYS A 195 21.57 -4.71 9.70
C LYS A 195 21.43 -3.44 10.52
N LEU A 196 20.23 -3.21 11.04
CA LEU A 196 19.94 -2.06 11.90
C LEU A 196 19.80 -2.53 13.35
N HIS A 197 20.36 -1.75 14.24
CA HIS A 197 20.05 -1.88 15.68
C HIS A 197 18.82 -1.04 15.99
N ILE A 198 17.71 -1.71 16.31
CA ILE A 198 16.45 -1.04 16.65
C ILE A 198 16.38 -0.98 18.18
N PRO A 199 16.43 0.21 18.80
CA PRO A 199 16.31 0.34 20.25
C PRO A 199 14.92 -0.08 20.71
N LYS A 200 14.84 -0.84 21.79
CA LYS A 200 13.55 -1.12 22.44
C LYS A 200 13.08 0.14 23.17
N ILE A 201 12.05 0.77 22.64
CA ILE A 201 11.37 1.89 23.29
C ILE A 201 10.29 1.30 24.19
N THR A 202 10.52 1.29 25.51
CA THR A 202 9.62 0.69 26.49
C THR A 202 8.74 1.72 27.19
N ASP A 203 9.12 2.99 27.16
CA ASP A 203 8.32 4.07 27.71
C ASP A 203 8.56 5.39 26.93
N ARG A 204 7.67 6.35 27.18
CA ARG A 204 7.64 7.63 26.48
C ARG A 204 8.84 8.53 26.78
N SER A 205 9.50 8.35 27.93
CA SER A 205 10.66 9.16 28.33
C SER A 205 11.86 8.95 27.41
N MET A 206 11.94 7.77 26.78
CA MET A 206 12.99 7.43 25.81
C MET A 206 12.88 8.22 24.49
N LEU A 207 11.72 8.80 24.18
CA LEU A 207 11.50 9.53 22.94
C LEU A 207 12.17 10.90 22.97
N LYS A 208 12.18 11.58 24.13
CA LYS A 208 12.74 12.92 24.25
C LYS A 208 14.23 12.99 23.89
N PRO A 209 15.11 12.14 24.42
CA PRO A 209 16.52 12.13 24.00
C PRO A 209 16.73 11.88 22.51
N ILE A 210 15.83 11.13 21.85
CA ILE A 210 15.90 10.88 20.41
C ILE A 210 15.49 12.14 19.64
N SER A 211 14.43 12.82 20.08
CA SER A 211 13.95 14.06 19.41
C SER A 211 14.92 15.24 19.61
N ASP A 212 15.69 15.24 20.69
CA ASP A 212 16.63 16.32 21.01
C ASP A 212 18.03 16.12 20.38
N LEU A 213 18.22 15.09 19.54
CA LEU A 213 19.49 14.87 18.85
C LEU A 213 19.82 16.02 17.88
N GLU A 214 21.02 16.57 17.98
CA GLU A 214 21.55 17.57 17.03
C GLU A 214 21.54 17.09 15.57
N TYR A 215 21.51 15.77 15.36
CA TYR A 215 21.35 15.14 14.05
C TYR A 215 20.18 15.70 13.25
N TRP A 216 19.08 16.09 13.89
CA TRP A 216 17.89 16.60 13.23
C TRP A 216 18.08 18.00 12.62
N ASN A 217 18.97 18.82 13.19
CA ASN A 217 19.22 20.21 12.73
C ASN A 217 19.63 20.27 11.27
N GLN A 218 20.35 19.25 10.77
CA GLN A 218 20.73 19.17 9.36
C GLN A 218 19.53 19.09 8.39
N PHE A 219 18.38 18.63 8.87
CA PHE A 219 17.16 18.54 8.07
C PHE A 219 16.41 19.86 8.06
N ASP A 220 16.48 20.65 9.13
CA ASP A 220 15.84 21.97 9.21
C ASP A 220 16.37 22.90 8.14
N GLU A 221 17.66 22.86 7.88
CA GLU A 221 18.31 23.66 6.84
C GLU A 221 17.98 23.20 5.40
N LYS A 222 17.64 21.93 5.21
CA LYS A 222 17.40 21.31 3.90
C LYS A 222 15.92 21.16 3.56
N CYS A 223 15.04 21.22 4.58
CA CYS A 223 13.63 20.99 4.42
C CYS A 223 12.95 22.22 3.80
N MET A 224 12.42 22.06 2.60
CA MET A 224 11.61 23.08 1.93
C MET A 224 10.09 22.86 2.13
N SER A 225 9.70 22.03 3.05
CA SER A 225 8.30 21.72 3.41
C SER A 225 7.43 21.22 2.25
N CYS A 226 8.01 20.52 1.28
CA CYS A 226 7.30 20.05 0.08
C CYS A 226 6.41 18.80 0.31
N GLY A 227 6.46 18.16 1.49
CA GLY A 227 5.69 16.96 1.81
C GLY A 227 6.12 15.68 1.07
N GLY A 228 7.17 15.71 0.23
CA GLY A 228 7.59 14.55 -0.57
C GLY A 228 7.93 13.32 0.27
N CYS A 229 8.52 13.49 1.45
CA CYS A 229 8.78 12.39 2.38
C CYS A 229 7.49 11.71 2.88
N ASN A 230 6.41 12.47 3.04
CA ASN A 230 5.12 11.94 3.48
C ASN A 230 4.48 11.05 2.42
N THR A 231 4.61 11.40 1.15
CA THR A 231 4.05 10.62 0.04
C THR A 231 4.82 9.33 -0.23
N VAL A 232 6.15 9.35 -0.06
CA VAL A 232 7.01 8.20 -0.32
C VAL A 232 6.94 7.16 0.80
N CYS A 233 6.92 7.60 2.06
CA CYS A 233 6.97 6.71 3.22
C CYS A 233 5.62 6.01 3.46
N GLY A 234 5.61 4.67 3.42
CA GLY A 234 4.42 3.84 3.63
C GLY A 234 3.82 3.91 5.03
N THR A 235 4.58 4.40 6.01
CA THR A 235 4.13 4.50 7.41
C THR A 235 3.82 5.93 7.84
N CYS A 236 4.01 6.92 6.97
CA CYS A 236 3.70 8.31 7.29
C CYS A 236 2.19 8.55 7.26
N SER A 237 1.67 8.98 8.40
CA SER A 237 0.25 9.30 8.60
C SER A 237 -0.04 10.79 8.61
N CYS A 238 0.98 11.64 8.45
CA CYS A 238 0.81 13.09 8.48
C CYS A 238 -0.03 13.58 7.29
N PHE A 239 -1.00 14.42 7.58
CA PHE A 239 -1.79 15.15 6.60
C PHE A 239 -2.17 16.51 7.15
N ASP A 240 -2.60 17.39 6.28
CA ASP A 240 -3.21 18.67 6.62
C ASP A 240 -4.59 18.75 5.99
N THR A 241 -5.39 19.71 6.43
CA THR A 241 -6.71 19.99 5.84
C THR A 241 -6.76 21.43 5.36
N VAL A 242 -7.34 21.61 4.18
CA VAL A 242 -7.48 22.93 3.56
C VAL A 242 -8.89 23.13 3.03
N ASP A 243 -9.43 24.33 3.25
CA ASP A 243 -10.69 24.75 2.64
C ASP A 243 -10.40 25.43 1.30
N VAL A 244 -11.01 24.91 0.25
CA VAL A 244 -10.98 25.49 -1.09
C VAL A 244 -12.31 26.18 -1.33
N ILE A 245 -12.29 27.50 -1.42
CA ILE A 245 -13.50 28.32 -1.65
C ILE A 245 -13.74 28.47 -3.14
N TYR A 246 -14.95 28.22 -3.58
CA TYR A 246 -15.35 28.40 -4.96
C TYR A 246 -15.84 29.82 -5.21
N GLN A 247 -15.50 30.37 -6.36
CA GLN A 247 -15.97 31.71 -6.76
C GLN A 247 -17.35 31.67 -7.43
N GLU A 248 -17.70 30.52 -8.01
CA GLU A 248 -18.95 30.32 -8.74
C GLU A 248 -19.49 28.90 -8.50
N GLY A 249 -20.81 28.73 -8.64
CA GLY A 249 -21.49 27.44 -8.55
C GLY A 249 -22.46 27.33 -7.37
N SER A 250 -23.07 26.17 -7.24
CA SER A 250 -24.07 25.89 -6.18
C SER A 250 -23.43 25.48 -4.85
N ARG A 251 -22.12 25.29 -4.79
CA ARG A 251 -21.34 24.94 -3.58
C ARG A 251 -20.45 26.13 -3.23
N SER A 252 -20.35 26.47 -1.96
CA SER A 252 -19.45 27.55 -1.47
C SER A 252 -17.99 27.07 -1.44
N GLY A 253 -17.76 25.78 -1.27
CA GLY A 253 -16.42 25.23 -1.26
C GLY A 253 -16.36 23.74 -0.94
N GLU A 254 -15.12 23.27 -0.74
CA GLU A 254 -14.83 21.91 -0.29
C GLU A 254 -13.72 21.90 0.76
N ARG A 255 -13.74 20.91 1.65
CA ARG A 255 -12.61 20.61 2.53
C ARG A 255 -11.84 19.43 1.96
N ARG A 256 -10.57 19.64 1.74
CA ARG A 256 -9.60 18.61 1.32
C ARG A 256 -8.69 18.21 2.47
N ARG A 257 -8.31 16.97 2.42
CA ARG A 257 -7.24 16.36 3.23
C ARG A 257 -6.04 16.06 2.36
#